data_25845b6e982ee3f180dbdf47d847141b
#
_entry.id   25845b6e982ee3f180dbdf47d847141b
#
_cell.length_a   1.000
_cell.length_b   1.000
_cell.length_c   1.000
_cell.angle_alpha   90.00
_cell.angle_beta   90.00
_cell.angle_gamma   90.00
#
_symmetry.space_group_name_H-M   'P 1'
#
loop_
_entity.id
_entity.type
_entity.pdbx_description
1 polymer ?
#
loop_
_entity_poly.entity_id
_entity_poly.type
_entity_poly.pdbx_seq_one_letter_code
_entity_poly.pdbx_strand_id
1 'polypeptide(L)'
;HGKTTMSDSLLAHSGIISPSTAGSALAMDSMKAEQERGITIVQANVTLHYQQDDDDYVINMIDTPGHVDFSGRVIRSLRAIDGAVVVCDAVEGIMTQTETVTRMSLEERVRPVLYINKIDRLIKELRLTPEKMQETLAGVVANFNELIDTYAEDEYKEKWKVSIQDG
;
A
#
# COMPACT_ATOMS: atom_id res chain seq x y z
N HIS A 1 5.51 -4.83 5.55
CA HIS A 1 4.81 -3.53 5.67
C HIS A 1 3.31 -3.67 5.93
N GLY A 2 2.71 -4.88 5.77
CA GLY A 2 1.29 -5.16 6.08
C GLY A 2 0.34 -5.02 4.89
N LYS A 3 0.79 -5.28 3.67
CA LYS A 3 -0.07 -5.26 2.47
C LYS A 3 -1.23 -6.26 2.59
N THR A 4 -0.93 -7.53 2.82
CA THR A 4 -1.95 -8.59 2.95
C THR A 4 -2.91 -8.33 4.12
N THR A 5 -2.40 -7.79 5.24
CA THR A 5 -3.25 -7.39 6.38
C THR A 5 -4.20 -6.26 6.00
N MET A 6 -3.75 -5.27 5.20
CA MET A 6 -4.61 -4.22 4.68
C MET A 6 -5.65 -4.81 3.73
N SER A 7 -5.24 -5.73 2.83
CA SER A 7 -6.13 -6.43 1.90
C SER A 7 -7.22 -7.21 2.66
N ASP A 8 -6.85 -7.96 3.70
CA ASP A 8 -7.81 -8.67 4.57
C ASP A 8 -8.81 -7.71 5.23
N SER A 9 -8.34 -6.53 5.66
CA SER A 9 -9.22 -5.52 6.26
C SER A 9 -10.24 -4.96 5.26
N LEU A 10 -9.83 -4.75 4.01
CA LEU A 10 -10.73 -4.35 2.93
C LEU A 10 -11.74 -5.45 2.59
N LEU A 11 -11.30 -6.72 2.56
CA LEU A 11 -12.19 -7.87 2.36
C LEU A 11 -13.25 -8.00 3.48
N ALA A 12 -12.86 -7.75 4.72
CA ALA A 12 -13.78 -7.76 5.84
C ALA A 12 -14.78 -6.60 5.75
N HIS A 13 -14.33 -5.41 5.37
CA HIS A 13 -15.19 -4.24 5.23
C HIS A 13 -16.21 -4.40 4.09
N SER A 14 -15.83 -5.06 3.01
CA SER A 14 -16.74 -5.39 1.89
C SER A 14 -17.66 -6.60 2.18
N GLY A 15 -17.56 -7.23 3.36
CA GLY A 15 -18.40 -8.36 3.76
C GLY A 15 -18.00 -9.72 3.14
N ILE A 16 -16.87 -9.80 2.44
CA ILE A 16 -16.40 -11.06 1.83
C ILE A 16 -15.86 -12.02 2.88
N ILE A 17 -15.19 -11.50 3.91
CA ILE A 17 -14.74 -12.28 5.07
C ILE A 17 -15.32 -11.72 6.37
N SER A 18 -15.34 -12.56 7.43
CA SER A 18 -15.79 -12.10 8.74
C SER A 18 -14.84 -11.06 9.33
N PRO A 19 -15.35 -9.98 9.96
CA PRO A 19 -14.51 -9.00 10.66
C PRO A 19 -13.60 -9.62 11.74
N SER A 20 -14.01 -10.73 12.35
CA SER A 20 -13.23 -11.45 13.37
C SER A 20 -11.99 -12.16 12.79
N THR A 21 -11.95 -12.38 11.49
CA THR A 21 -10.83 -13.04 10.78
C THR A 21 -9.94 -12.04 10.05
N ALA A 22 -10.33 -10.78 9.97
CA ALA A 22 -9.54 -9.74 9.32
C ALA A 22 -8.15 -9.61 9.95
N GLY A 23 -7.11 -9.56 9.12
CA GLY A 23 -5.72 -9.44 9.53
C GLY A 23 -5.09 -10.71 10.10
N SER A 24 -5.86 -11.78 10.33
CA SER A 24 -5.36 -13.08 10.78
C SER A 24 -5.61 -14.20 9.79
N ALA A 25 -6.57 -14.01 8.88
CA ALA A 25 -6.98 -15.03 7.93
C ALA A 25 -5.98 -15.26 6.80
N LEU A 26 -5.13 -14.24 6.50
CA LEU A 26 -4.27 -14.24 5.30
C LEU A 26 -5.05 -14.74 4.09
N ALA A 27 -6.27 -14.19 3.92
CA ALA A 27 -7.27 -14.71 2.98
C ALA A 27 -6.81 -14.66 1.52
N MET A 28 -5.86 -13.75 1.23
CA MET A 28 -5.23 -13.62 -0.08
C MET A 28 -4.05 -14.58 -0.27
N ASP A 29 -3.52 -15.19 0.79
CA ASP A 29 -2.39 -16.11 0.73
C ASP A 29 -2.90 -17.55 0.55
N SER A 30 -2.84 -18.05 -0.67
CA SER A 30 -3.43 -19.35 -1.05
C SER A 30 -2.53 -20.56 -0.78
N MET A 31 -1.21 -20.35 -0.64
CA MET A 31 -0.25 -21.43 -0.43
C MET A 31 0.11 -21.60 1.05
N LYS A 32 0.22 -22.85 1.52
CA LYS A 32 0.72 -23.14 2.88
C LYS A 32 2.07 -22.51 3.18
N ALA A 33 2.97 -22.46 2.19
CA ALA A 33 4.29 -21.82 2.34
C ALA A 33 4.19 -20.31 2.54
N GLU A 34 3.18 -19.64 2.01
CA GLU A 34 2.89 -18.22 2.22
C GLU A 34 2.42 -17.99 3.65
N GLN A 35 1.46 -18.78 4.09
CA GLN A 35 0.88 -18.69 5.45
C GLN A 35 1.92 -19.00 6.54
N GLU A 36 2.76 -20.04 6.34
CA GLU A 36 3.81 -20.42 7.29
C GLU A 36 4.93 -19.38 7.42
N ARG A 37 5.24 -18.67 6.32
CA ARG A 37 6.34 -17.68 6.30
C ARG A 37 5.86 -16.25 6.44
N GLY A 38 4.55 -15.99 6.36
CA GLY A 38 3.97 -14.65 6.37
C GLY A 38 4.41 -13.77 5.21
N ILE A 39 4.65 -14.37 4.03
CA ILE A 39 5.06 -13.67 2.82
C ILE A 39 4.19 -14.09 1.64
N THR A 40 3.69 -13.12 0.88
CA THR A 40 2.94 -13.37 -0.36
C THR A 40 3.92 -13.74 -1.49
N ILE A 41 3.74 -14.90 -2.10
CA ILE A 41 4.55 -15.41 -3.21
C ILE A 41 3.78 -15.34 -4.53
N VAL A 42 2.48 -15.61 -4.48
CA VAL A 42 1.60 -15.60 -5.65
C VAL A 42 0.70 -14.38 -5.61
N GLN A 43 0.58 -13.70 -6.75
CA GLN A 43 -0.39 -12.63 -6.92
C GLN A 43 -1.81 -13.16 -6.69
N ALA A 44 -2.59 -12.48 -5.87
CA ALA A 44 -3.98 -12.78 -5.63
C ALA A 44 -4.88 -11.64 -6.14
N ASN A 45 -5.99 -12.00 -6.76
CA ASN A 45 -6.94 -11.05 -7.31
C ASN A 45 -8.29 -11.23 -6.62
N VAL A 46 -8.92 -10.11 -6.28
CA VAL A 46 -10.27 -10.11 -5.71
C VAL A 46 -11.06 -8.91 -6.22
N THR A 47 -12.36 -9.10 -6.41
CA THR A 47 -13.29 -8.03 -6.75
C THR A 47 -14.09 -7.65 -5.52
N LEU A 48 -14.03 -6.37 -5.14
CA LEU A 48 -14.77 -5.78 -4.04
C LEU A 48 -15.93 -4.96 -4.60
N HIS A 49 -17.06 -5.03 -3.94
CA HIS A 49 -18.18 -4.10 -4.13
C HIS A 49 -18.17 -3.09 -2.99
N TYR A 50 -18.18 -1.82 -3.31
CA TYR A 50 -18.17 -0.74 -2.35
C TYR A 50 -19.21 0.31 -2.73
N GLN A 51 -20.04 0.68 -1.76
CA GLN A 51 -21.06 1.70 -1.91
C GLN A 51 -20.67 2.93 -1.09
N GLN A 52 -20.71 4.07 -1.72
CA GLN A 52 -20.49 5.36 -1.06
C GLN A 52 -21.59 6.32 -1.50
N ASP A 53 -22.35 6.82 -0.54
CA ASP A 53 -23.54 7.64 -0.77
C ASP A 53 -24.52 6.91 -1.70
N ASP A 54 -24.83 7.46 -2.88
CA ASP A 54 -25.72 6.86 -3.89
C ASP A 54 -24.96 6.15 -5.02
N ASP A 55 -23.62 6.11 -4.95
CA ASP A 55 -22.77 5.52 -5.98
C ASP A 55 -22.26 4.12 -5.61
N ASP A 56 -22.35 3.19 -6.56
CA ASP A 56 -21.81 1.84 -6.47
C ASP A 56 -20.48 1.73 -7.21
N TYR A 57 -19.46 1.23 -6.51
CA TYR A 57 -18.13 1.02 -7.06
C TYR A 57 -17.76 -0.46 -7.10
N VAL A 58 -17.15 -0.89 -8.19
CA VAL A 58 -16.51 -2.19 -8.33
C VAL A 58 -15.00 -1.99 -8.32
N ILE A 59 -14.33 -2.52 -7.31
CA ILE A 59 -12.89 -2.39 -7.12
C ILE A 59 -12.24 -3.74 -7.36
N ASN A 60 -11.45 -3.85 -8.43
CA ASN A 60 -10.63 -5.04 -8.67
C ASN A 60 -9.27 -4.84 -8.01
N MET A 61 -9.03 -5.56 -6.93
CA MET A 61 -7.80 -5.47 -6.15
C MET A 61 -6.85 -6.61 -6.50
N ILE A 62 -5.58 -6.28 -6.69
CA ILE A 62 -4.49 -7.21 -6.95
C ILE A 62 -3.49 -7.10 -5.81
N ASP A 63 -3.38 -8.12 -4.96
CA ASP A 63 -2.31 -8.20 -3.97
C ASP A 63 -1.04 -8.77 -4.60
N THR A 64 0.08 -8.10 -4.41
CA THR A 64 1.34 -8.43 -5.07
C THR A 64 2.40 -8.89 -4.07
N PRO A 65 3.29 -9.83 -4.47
CA PRO A 65 4.44 -10.19 -3.65
C PRO A 65 5.29 -8.96 -3.29
N GLY A 66 5.79 -8.94 -2.06
CA GLY A 66 6.61 -7.83 -1.55
C GLY A 66 8.11 -7.97 -1.75
N HIS A 67 8.61 -9.12 -2.23
CA HIS A 67 10.04 -9.38 -2.40
C HIS A 67 10.53 -8.98 -3.78
N VAL A 68 11.76 -8.43 -3.84
CA VAL A 68 12.45 -8.04 -5.09
C VAL A 68 12.57 -9.18 -6.10
N ASP A 69 12.65 -10.42 -5.63
CA ASP A 69 12.73 -11.62 -6.49
C ASP A 69 11.48 -11.81 -7.39
N PHE A 70 10.38 -11.13 -7.08
CA PHE A 70 9.12 -11.23 -7.81
C PHE A 70 8.79 -9.98 -8.65
N SER A 71 9.77 -9.13 -8.92
CA SER A 71 9.60 -7.86 -9.67
C SER A 71 8.89 -8.04 -11.02
N GLY A 72 9.15 -9.11 -11.76
CA GLY A 72 8.47 -9.41 -13.02
C GLY A 72 6.95 -9.64 -12.88
N ARG A 73 6.47 -10.07 -11.71
CA ARG A 73 5.04 -10.19 -11.42
C ARG A 73 4.43 -8.83 -11.08
N VAL A 74 5.16 -8.01 -10.35
CA VAL A 74 4.77 -6.64 -10.01
C VAL A 74 4.58 -5.81 -11.28
N ILE A 75 5.53 -5.83 -12.22
CA ILE A 75 5.43 -5.11 -13.50
C ILE A 75 4.21 -5.55 -14.30
N ARG A 76 3.93 -6.85 -14.36
CA ARG A 76 2.73 -7.34 -15.06
C ARG A 76 1.44 -6.87 -14.41
N SER A 77 1.39 -6.81 -13.08
CA SER A 77 0.24 -6.26 -12.36
C SER A 77 0.07 -4.77 -12.64
N LEU A 78 1.16 -3.99 -12.63
CA LEU A 78 1.12 -2.54 -12.89
C LEU A 78 0.50 -2.19 -14.26
N ARG A 79 0.69 -3.04 -15.27
CA ARG A 79 0.08 -2.83 -16.60
C ARG A 79 -1.41 -3.14 -16.67
N ALA A 80 -1.98 -3.70 -15.63
CA ALA A 80 -3.39 -4.12 -15.57
C ALA A 80 -4.24 -3.28 -14.61
N ILE A 81 -3.67 -2.21 -14.01
CA ILE A 81 -4.32 -1.43 -12.95
C ILE A 81 -4.33 0.07 -13.28
N ASP A 82 -5.26 0.78 -12.67
CA ASP A 82 -5.43 2.24 -12.81
C ASP A 82 -4.68 3.01 -11.73
N GLY A 83 -4.43 2.39 -10.58
CA GLY A 83 -3.72 2.97 -9.45
C GLY A 83 -3.06 1.92 -8.57
N ALA A 84 -2.03 2.30 -7.82
CA ALA A 84 -1.29 1.43 -6.94
C ALA A 84 -1.23 1.98 -5.51
N VAL A 85 -1.65 1.19 -4.51
CA VAL A 85 -1.47 1.55 -3.11
C VAL A 85 -0.06 1.13 -2.67
N VAL A 86 0.77 2.11 -2.37
CA VAL A 86 2.13 1.92 -1.85
C VAL A 86 2.07 1.91 -0.33
N VAL A 87 2.22 0.72 0.25
CA VAL A 87 2.16 0.54 1.71
C VAL A 87 3.56 0.65 2.30
N CYS A 88 3.77 1.59 3.22
CA CYS A 88 4.99 1.71 4.00
C CYS A 88 4.71 1.59 5.52
N ASP A 89 5.74 1.28 6.29
CA ASP A 89 5.71 1.24 7.74
C ASP A 89 6.03 2.63 8.28
N ALA A 90 5.26 3.13 9.24
CA ALA A 90 5.44 4.49 9.80
C ALA A 90 6.82 4.70 10.47
N VAL A 91 7.42 3.62 11.00
CA VAL A 91 8.73 3.67 11.67
C VAL A 91 9.87 3.56 10.65
N GLU A 92 9.73 2.66 9.68
CA GLU A 92 10.78 2.37 8.69
C GLU A 92 10.77 3.37 7.52
N GLY A 93 9.63 4.00 7.25
CA GLY A 93 9.45 4.94 6.15
C GLY A 93 9.59 4.31 4.77
N ILE A 94 10.13 5.08 3.83
CA ILE A 94 10.40 4.62 2.45
C ILE A 94 11.71 3.84 2.42
N MET A 95 11.59 2.52 2.32
CA MET A 95 12.75 1.62 2.17
C MET A 95 13.06 1.35 0.70
N THR A 96 14.24 0.81 0.41
CA THR A 96 14.71 0.49 -0.95
C THR A 96 13.70 -0.33 -1.78
N GLN A 97 13.00 -1.27 -1.15
CA GLN A 97 11.97 -2.06 -1.84
C GLN A 97 10.75 -1.20 -2.17
N THR A 98 10.33 -0.32 -1.25
CA THR A 98 9.22 0.61 -1.46
C THR A 98 9.56 1.61 -2.57
N GLU A 99 10.77 2.15 -2.55
CA GLU A 99 11.29 3.01 -3.62
C GLU A 99 11.24 2.29 -4.97
N THR A 100 11.76 1.05 -5.04
CA THR A 100 11.80 0.27 -6.29
C THR A 100 10.40 0.06 -6.88
N VAL A 101 9.42 -0.35 -6.07
CA VAL A 101 8.05 -0.59 -6.58
C VAL A 101 7.34 0.72 -6.92
N THR A 102 7.59 1.80 -6.17
CA THR A 102 7.07 3.13 -6.48
C THR A 102 7.61 3.63 -7.81
N ARG A 103 8.93 3.53 -8.03
CA ARG A 103 9.55 3.87 -9.31
C ARG A 103 8.93 3.09 -10.47
N MET A 104 8.78 1.77 -10.35
CA MET A 104 8.14 0.94 -11.38
C MET A 104 6.71 1.40 -11.67
N SER A 105 5.94 1.78 -10.63
CA SER A 105 4.59 2.32 -10.79
C SER A 105 4.60 3.63 -11.61
N LEU A 106 5.52 4.54 -11.29
CA LEU A 106 5.66 5.82 -11.98
C LEU A 106 6.09 5.64 -13.44
N GLU A 107 7.05 4.74 -13.72
CA GLU A 107 7.52 4.39 -15.07
C GLU A 107 6.41 3.78 -15.94
N GLU A 108 5.49 3.00 -15.37
CA GLU A 108 4.32 2.43 -16.06
C GLU A 108 3.11 3.39 -16.06
N ARG A 109 3.27 4.65 -15.61
CA ARG A 109 2.23 5.71 -15.53
C ARG A 109 1.04 5.33 -14.66
N VAL A 110 1.26 4.53 -13.64
CA VAL A 110 0.25 4.13 -12.66
C VAL A 110 0.30 5.08 -11.48
N ARG A 111 -0.85 5.72 -11.16
CA ARG A 111 -0.93 6.68 -10.07
C ARG A 111 -0.66 5.99 -8.72
N PRO A 112 0.39 6.40 -7.97
CA PRO A 112 0.63 5.86 -6.65
C PRO A 112 -0.22 6.57 -5.60
N VAL A 113 -0.72 5.81 -4.61
CA VAL A 113 -1.39 6.31 -3.42
C VAL A 113 -0.60 5.84 -2.21
N LEU A 114 -0.10 6.77 -1.40
CA LEU A 114 0.68 6.45 -0.20
C LEU A 114 -0.25 5.99 0.93
N TYR A 115 0.05 4.83 1.51
CA TYR A 115 -0.60 4.33 2.72
C TYR A 115 0.44 4.08 3.80
N ILE A 116 0.44 4.90 4.85
CA ILE A 116 1.35 4.77 5.99
C ILE A 116 0.70 3.88 7.04
N ASN A 117 1.26 2.69 7.23
CA ASN A 117 0.75 1.67 8.14
C ASN A 117 1.52 1.63 9.46
N LYS A 118 0.98 0.94 10.46
CA LYS A 118 1.59 0.69 11.77
C LYS A 118 1.94 1.97 12.55
N ILE A 119 1.11 2.99 12.45
CA ILE A 119 1.27 4.26 13.19
C ILE A 119 1.32 4.02 14.71
N ASP A 120 0.63 2.97 15.20
CA ASP A 120 0.67 2.58 16.61
C ASP A 120 2.09 2.26 17.12
N ARG A 121 3.03 1.87 16.25
CA ARG A 121 4.43 1.64 16.62
C ARG A 121 5.15 2.93 17.02
N LEU A 122 4.78 4.08 16.43
CA LEU A 122 5.33 5.39 16.84
C LEU A 122 5.00 5.68 18.30
N ILE A 123 3.82 5.23 18.77
CA ILE A 123 3.35 5.42 20.14
C ILE A 123 3.91 4.32 21.05
N LYS A 124 3.72 3.04 20.70
CA LYS A 124 4.01 1.89 21.58
C LYS A 124 5.50 1.58 21.67
N GLU A 125 6.21 1.62 20.54
CA GLU A 125 7.64 1.26 20.48
C GLU A 125 8.55 2.47 20.68
N LEU A 126 8.33 3.55 19.90
CA LEU A 126 9.19 4.73 19.93
C LEU A 126 8.78 5.79 20.97
N ARG A 127 7.56 5.70 21.51
CA ARG A 127 7.01 6.62 22.51
C ARG A 127 7.17 8.08 22.13
N LEU A 128 6.91 8.39 20.85
CA LEU A 128 7.05 9.75 20.33
C LEU A 128 5.94 10.65 20.87
N THR A 129 6.27 11.94 21.04
CA THR A 129 5.26 12.98 21.27
C THR A 129 4.46 13.24 19.98
N PRO A 130 3.24 13.82 20.07
CA PRO A 130 2.44 14.15 18.89
C PRO A 130 3.21 14.98 17.84
N GLU A 131 4.01 15.97 18.30
CA GLU A 131 4.80 16.83 17.41
C GLU A 131 5.86 16.01 16.64
N LYS A 132 6.55 15.10 17.32
CA LYS A 132 7.54 14.22 16.69
C LYS A 132 6.89 13.19 15.77
N MET A 133 5.69 12.74 16.10
CA MET A 133 4.92 11.86 15.19
C MET A 133 4.57 12.59 13.90
N GLN A 134 4.08 13.83 14.01
CA GLN A 134 3.77 14.68 12.86
C GLN A 134 5.03 14.92 12.00
N GLU A 135 6.16 15.26 12.61
CA GLU A 135 7.44 15.43 11.92
C GLU A 135 7.87 14.15 11.19
N THR A 136 7.76 12.98 11.84
CA THR A 136 8.09 11.69 11.24
C THR A 136 7.21 11.37 10.03
N LEU A 137 5.90 11.57 10.15
CA LEU A 137 4.96 11.32 9.06
C LEU A 137 5.16 12.31 7.91
N ALA A 138 5.42 13.58 8.23
CA ALA A 138 5.76 14.60 7.23
C ALA A 138 7.03 14.23 6.46
N GLY A 139 8.04 13.67 7.14
CA GLY A 139 9.25 13.16 6.51
C GLY A 139 8.97 12.02 5.53
N VAL A 140 8.08 11.09 5.88
CA VAL A 140 7.67 10.00 4.97
C VAL A 140 6.99 10.55 3.72
N VAL A 141 6.10 11.52 3.87
CA VAL A 141 5.41 12.18 2.74
C VAL A 141 6.41 12.94 1.87
N ALA A 142 7.36 13.67 2.47
CA ALA A 142 8.39 14.38 1.73
C ALA A 142 9.24 13.44 0.88
N ASN A 143 9.71 12.33 1.46
CA ASN A 143 10.49 11.31 0.74
C ASN A 143 9.68 10.68 -0.40
N PHE A 144 8.38 10.44 -0.19
CA PHE A 144 7.52 9.93 -1.24
C PHE A 144 7.35 10.92 -2.40
N ASN A 145 7.17 12.21 -2.08
CA ASN A 145 7.08 13.27 -3.09
C ASN A 145 8.39 13.43 -3.87
N GLU A 146 9.55 13.24 -3.23
CA GLU A 146 10.86 13.23 -3.89
C GLU A 146 10.96 12.11 -4.95
N LEU A 147 10.39 10.93 -4.67
CA LEU A 147 10.31 9.86 -5.67
C LEU A 147 9.43 10.27 -6.87
N ILE A 148 8.30 10.92 -6.61
CA ILE A 148 7.43 11.43 -7.68
C ILE A 148 8.18 12.48 -8.52
N ASP A 149 8.88 13.43 -7.89
CA ASP A 149 9.65 14.44 -8.58
C ASP A 149 10.79 13.84 -9.43
N THR A 150 11.37 12.74 -8.96
CA THR A 150 12.52 12.10 -9.63
C THR A 150 12.09 11.22 -10.79
N TYR A 151 11.01 10.44 -10.63
CA TYR A 151 10.69 9.35 -11.57
C TYR A 151 9.40 9.54 -12.37
N ALA A 152 8.49 10.42 -11.94
CA ALA A 152 7.28 10.68 -12.70
C ALA A 152 7.55 11.57 -13.92
N GLU A 153 6.74 11.43 -14.97
CA GLU A 153 6.72 12.37 -16.09
C GLU A 153 6.21 13.75 -15.63
N ASP A 154 6.70 14.82 -16.21
CA ASP A 154 6.43 16.20 -15.76
C ASP A 154 4.94 16.54 -15.66
N GLU A 155 4.11 15.98 -16.55
CA GLU A 155 2.67 16.20 -16.55
C GLU A 155 1.93 15.62 -15.33
N TYR A 156 2.52 14.63 -14.64
CA TYR A 156 1.94 13.95 -13.49
C TYR A 156 2.50 14.43 -12.15
N LYS A 157 3.67 15.04 -12.11
CA LYS A 157 4.36 15.41 -10.86
C LYS A 157 3.45 16.16 -9.91
N GLU A 158 2.88 17.28 -10.35
CA GLU A 158 2.03 18.09 -9.48
C GLU A 158 0.69 17.44 -9.13
N LYS A 159 0.19 16.54 -9.98
CA LYS A 159 -1.10 15.85 -9.76
C LYS A 159 -0.99 14.68 -8.79
N TRP A 160 0.21 14.08 -8.67
CA TRP A 160 0.41 12.86 -7.89
C TRP A 160 1.10 13.11 -6.55
N LYS A 161 1.65 14.28 -6.34
CA LYS A 161 2.20 14.68 -5.04
C LYS A 161 1.12 14.63 -3.95
N VAL A 162 1.56 14.19 -2.79
CA VAL A 162 0.74 14.17 -1.58
C VAL A 162 0.93 15.48 -0.83
N SER A 163 -0.17 16.21 -0.56
CA SER A 163 -0.16 17.38 0.32
C SER A 163 -0.60 16.96 1.71
N ILE A 164 0.10 17.46 2.73
CA ILE A 164 -0.37 17.41 4.11
C ILE A 164 -1.34 18.58 4.24
N GLN A 165 -2.64 18.26 4.34
CA GLN A 165 -3.62 19.27 4.70
C GLN A 165 -3.58 19.39 6.23
N ASP A 166 -3.34 20.59 6.72
CA ASP A 166 -3.56 20.91 8.14
C ASP A 166 -5.06 20.76 8.41
N GLY A 167 -5.43 19.72 9.19
CA GLY A 167 -6.79 19.41 9.57
C GLY A 167 -7.32 20.35 10.65
#